data_45ae4c211b9a80fa25ce3f45638a7000
#
_entry.id   45ae4c211b9a80fa25ce3f45638a7000
#
_cell.length_a   1.000
_cell.length_b   1.000
_cell.length_c   1.000
_cell.angle_alpha   90.00
_cell.angle_beta   90.00
_cell.angle_gamma   90.00
#
_symmetry.space_group_name_H-M   'P 1'
#
loop_
_entity.id
_entity.type
_entity.pdbx_description
1 polymer ?
#
loop_
_entity_poly.entity_id
_entity_poly.type
_entity_poly.pdbx_seq_one_letter_code
_entity_poly.pdbx_strand_id
1 'polypeptide(L)'
;LDVILEVADDLCHGCQMSEYSHYQDPAWITKYMHMHRYHEPKILMELRAEFRTDQTGSPATELRMIKGDITEQSDVEAIVNAANTSLLGGGGVDGAIHRAAGRQLLEECRRLNGCKTGEAKLTGAYKLPCKYIIHTVGPIWHGGNQDEEKLLADCYRNSLQIAVDQGIRSVAFPSISTGVYSFPKDKAAAIALRAVNQFIEANPGKMDLIKWVLFDDDTLSVYKDALSKLQISKIVGTPMLDSINMMLRDGLV
;
A
#
# COMPACT_ATOMS: atom_id res chain seq x y z
N LEU A 1 11.56 -10.84 -13.03
CA LEU A 1 12.30 -12.09 -13.32
C LEU A 1 13.38 -12.31 -12.27
N ASP A 2 14.19 -11.28 -11.96
CA ASP A 2 15.31 -11.39 -11.03
C ASP A 2 14.87 -11.78 -9.61
N VAL A 3 13.71 -11.33 -9.14
CA VAL A 3 13.13 -11.69 -7.82
C VAL A 3 12.71 -13.17 -7.77
N ILE A 4 12.21 -13.73 -8.88
CA ILE A 4 11.85 -15.15 -8.96
C ILE A 4 13.11 -16.02 -8.95
N LEU A 5 14.21 -15.56 -9.55
CA LEU A 5 15.48 -16.26 -9.59
C LEU A 5 16.16 -16.27 -8.21
N GLU A 6 16.13 -15.16 -7.47
CA GLU A 6 16.72 -15.06 -6.12
C GLU A 6 15.96 -15.95 -5.11
N VAL A 7 14.64 -16.03 -5.20
CA VAL A 7 13.80 -16.93 -4.38
C VAL A 7 14.01 -18.39 -4.77
N ALA A 8 14.27 -18.70 -6.04
CA ALA A 8 14.54 -20.06 -6.50
C ALA A 8 15.90 -20.58 -6.01
N ASP A 9 16.92 -19.73 -5.94
CA ASP A 9 18.26 -20.09 -5.43
C ASP A 9 18.25 -20.37 -3.92
N ASP A 10 17.53 -19.60 -3.12
CA ASP A 10 17.40 -19.82 -1.67
C ASP A 10 16.57 -21.07 -1.32
N LEU A 11 15.67 -21.50 -2.21
CA LEU A 11 14.80 -22.67 -2.01
C LEU A 11 15.46 -23.99 -2.40
N CYS A 12 16.54 -23.97 -3.17
CA CYS A 12 17.14 -25.14 -3.76
C CYS A 12 18.59 -25.38 -3.30
N HIS A 13 18.83 -25.42 -1.98
CA HIS A 13 20.10 -25.95 -1.45
C HIS A 13 20.25 -27.42 -1.86
N GLY A 14 20.81 -27.67 -3.05
CA GLY A 14 21.14 -29.01 -3.52
C GLY A 14 20.73 -29.38 -4.94
N CYS A 15 19.99 -28.54 -5.68
CA CYS A 15 19.71 -28.76 -7.10
C CYS A 15 20.68 -27.96 -7.97
N GLN A 16 21.56 -28.63 -8.67
CA GLN A 16 22.32 -28.03 -9.78
C GLN A 16 21.36 -27.74 -10.92
N MET A 17 20.85 -26.52 -11.01
CA MET A 17 20.01 -26.06 -12.11
C MET A 17 20.89 -25.46 -13.21
N SER A 18 21.27 -26.27 -14.20
CA SER A 18 22.09 -25.85 -15.34
C SER A 18 21.31 -25.35 -16.56
N GLU A 19 19.99 -25.19 -16.49
CA GLU A 19 19.16 -24.84 -17.65
C GLU A 19 18.17 -23.70 -17.34
N TYR A 20 18.66 -22.47 -17.29
CA TYR A 20 17.89 -21.23 -17.08
C TYR A 20 16.95 -20.85 -18.26
N SER A 21 16.95 -21.60 -19.38
CA SER A 21 16.17 -21.23 -20.57
C SER A 21 14.68 -21.48 -20.49
N HIS A 22 14.21 -22.24 -19.50
CA HIS A 22 12.80 -22.65 -19.41
C HIS A 22 11.93 -21.81 -18.49
N TYR A 23 12.47 -20.79 -17.80
CA TYR A 23 11.72 -19.93 -16.86
C TYR A 23 10.69 -19.01 -17.52
N GLN A 24 10.67 -18.93 -18.84
CA GLN A 24 9.69 -18.13 -19.58
C GLN A 24 8.42 -18.93 -19.98
N ASP A 25 8.38 -20.22 -19.70
CA ASP A 25 7.23 -21.07 -20.02
C ASP A 25 6.23 -21.12 -18.85
N PRO A 26 5.00 -20.57 -19.01
CA PRO A 26 3.95 -20.64 -17.99
C PRO A 26 3.60 -22.08 -17.56
N ALA A 27 3.74 -23.04 -18.46
CA ALA A 27 3.49 -24.46 -18.18
C ALA A 27 4.50 -25.03 -17.18
N TRP A 28 5.73 -24.54 -17.19
CA TRP A 28 6.76 -24.96 -16.24
C TRP A 28 6.48 -24.47 -14.82
N ILE A 29 6.05 -23.21 -14.67
CA ILE A 29 5.66 -22.62 -13.38
C ILE A 29 4.53 -23.45 -12.74
N THR A 30 3.52 -23.81 -13.51
CA THR A 30 2.40 -24.64 -13.07
C THR A 30 2.88 -26.04 -12.64
N LYS A 31 3.77 -26.65 -13.42
CA LYS A 31 4.33 -27.97 -13.13
C LYS A 31 5.21 -27.95 -11.88
N TYR A 32 5.99 -26.88 -11.68
CA TYR A 32 6.86 -26.70 -10.51
C TYR A 32 6.04 -26.53 -9.22
N MET A 33 4.99 -25.72 -9.25
CA MET A 33 4.07 -25.55 -8.13
C MET A 33 3.30 -26.83 -7.78
N HIS A 34 3.05 -27.69 -8.76
CA HIS A 34 2.38 -28.98 -8.55
C HIS A 34 3.32 -30.07 -7.98
N MET A 35 4.60 -30.06 -8.34
CA MET A 35 5.60 -31.05 -7.86
C MET A 35 6.06 -30.79 -6.42
N HIS A 36 6.08 -29.53 -6.00
CA HIS A 36 6.50 -29.15 -4.65
C HIS A 36 5.25 -28.80 -3.83
N ARG A 37 4.71 -29.78 -3.08
CA ARG A 37 3.65 -29.57 -2.08
C ARG A 37 4.18 -28.63 -0.99
N TYR A 38 4.12 -27.33 -1.21
CA TYR A 38 4.51 -26.36 -0.19
C TYR A 38 3.44 -26.30 0.90
N HIS A 39 3.77 -26.89 2.03
CA HIS A 39 3.12 -26.59 3.29
C HIS A 39 3.70 -25.25 3.79
N GLU A 40 2.86 -24.24 3.76
CA GLU A 40 2.99 -22.88 4.29
C GLU A 40 3.84 -21.87 3.50
N PRO A 41 3.27 -20.69 3.26
CA PRO A 41 3.95 -19.57 2.60
C PRO A 41 4.78 -18.74 3.58
N LYS A 42 5.66 -19.35 4.37
CA LYS A 42 6.61 -18.60 5.23
C LYS A 42 7.60 -17.76 4.42
N ILE A 43 7.85 -18.13 3.18
CA ILE A 43 8.86 -17.49 2.32
C ILE A 43 8.38 -16.17 1.73
N LEU A 44 7.07 -15.97 1.59
CA LEU A 44 6.51 -14.69 1.14
C LEU A 44 6.53 -13.58 2.22
N MET A 45 6.95 -13.89 3.45
CA MET A 45 6.90 -12.94 4.57
C MET A 45 8.08 -11.96 4.63
N GLU A 46 9.15 -12.17 3.86
CA GLU A 46 10.33 -11.29 3.84
C GLU A 46 10.61 -10.60 2.50
N LEU A 47 9.74 -10.76 1.51
CA LEU A 47 9.88 -10.00 0.27
C LEU A 47 9.73 -8.51 0.57
N ARG A 48 10.86 -7.81 0.69
CA ARG A 48 10.91 -6.37 0.42
C ARG A 48 10.46 -6.21 -1.02
N ALA A 49 9.24 -5.73 -1.21
CA ALA A 49 8.75 -5.44 -2.53
C ALA A 49 9.48 -4.20 -3.06
N GLU A 50 10.66 -4.38 -3.59
CA GLU A 50 11.26 -3.41 -4.49
C GLU A 50 10.46 -3.47 -5.79
N PHE A 51 9.49 -2.58 -5.94
CA PHE A 51 8.90 -2.34 -7.25
C PHE A 51 9.95 -1.59 -8.08
N ARG A 52 10.81 -2.31 -8.75
CA ARG A 52 11.58 -1.75 -9.86
C ARG A 52 10.63 -1.52 -11.02
N THR A 53 9.96 -0.38 -11.00
CA THR A 53 9.34 0.13 -12.23
C THR A 53 10.47 0.70 -13.06
N ASP A 54 11.22 -0.13 -13.78
CA ASP A 54 12.20 0.46 -14.65
C ASP A 54 12.32 -0.16 -16.02
N GLN A 55 11.61 0.46 -16.94
CA GLN A 55 12.03 0.52 -18.34
C GLN A 55 12.54 1.93 -18.71
N THR A 56 12.60 2.88 -17.77
CA THR A 56 12.89 4.30 -18.06
C THR A 56 14.18 4.82 -17.42
N GLY A 57 14.93 4.01 -16.65
CA GLY A 57 16.14 4.46 -15.94
C GLY A 57 15.87 5.36 -14.71
N SER A 58 14.61 5.51 -14.29
CA SER A 58 14.25 6.30 -13.10
C SER A 58 14.42 5.48 -11.82
N PRO A 59 14.82 6.11 -10.67
CA PRO A 59 14.91 5.40 -9.40
C PRO A 59 13.57 4.78 -9.03
N ALA A 60 13.60 3.53 -8.58
CA ALA A 60 12.42 2.80 -8.12
C ALA A 60 11.85 3.41 -6.84
N THR A 61 10.52 3.47 -6.70
CA THR A 61 9.85 3.85 -5.47
C THR A 61 9.83 2.66 -4.51
N GLU A 62 10.37 2.81 -3.30
CA GLU A 62 10.26 1.80 -2.25
C GLU A 62 8.84 1.79 -1.68
N LEU A 63 8.23 0.59 -1.58
CA LEU A 63 6.99 0.37 -0.83
C LEU A 63 7.30 -0.39 0.44
N ARG A 64 6.90 0.14 1.59
CA ARG A 64 7.17 -0.44 2.90
C ARG A 64 5.89 -0.58 3.73
N MET A 65 5.74 -1.69 4.43
CA MET A 65 4.63 -1.94 5.34
C MET A 65 5.16 -2.33 6.71
N ILE A 66 4.78 -1.58 7.74
CA ILE A 66 5.19 -1.84 9.11
C ILE A 66 4.00 -1.78 10.06
N LYS A 67 4.10 -2.49 11.18
CA LYS A 67 3.27 -2.22 12.35
C LYS A 67 3.93 -1.12 13.17
N GLY A 68 3.15 -0.12 13.59
CA GLY A 68 3.69 0.96 14.41
C GLY A 68 2.73 2.12 14.64
N ASP A 69 3.27 3.19 15.22
CA ASP A 69 2.59 4.46 15.42
C ASP A 69 3.02 5.45 14.32
N ILE A 70 2.05 5.97 13.58
CA ILE A 70 2.30 6.91 12.49
C ILE A 70 2.83 8.26 13.00
N THR A 71 2.58 8.59 14.26
CA THR A 71 3.05 9.84 14.88
C THR A 71 4.55 9.83 15.22
N GLU A 72 5.21 8.66 15.14
CA GLU A 72 6.62 8.48 15.47
C GLU A 72 7.52 8.33 14.23
N GLN A 73 6.97 8.53 13.04
CA GLN A 73 7.71 8.31 11.79
C GLN A 73 8.63 9.50 11.47
N SER A 74 9.95 9.29 11.63
CA SER A 74 10.99 10.31 11.36
C SER A 74 11.72 10.10 10.03
N ASP A 75 11.48 8.99 9.34
CA ASP A 75 12.12 8.60 8.09
C ASP A 75 11.28 8.97 6.85
N VAL A 76 10.21 9.73 7.04
CA VAL A 76 9.36 10.28 5.98
C VAL A 76 9.21 11.78 6.10
N GLU A 77 8.99 12.47 4.99
CA GLU A 77 8.77 13.92 4.99
C GLU A 77 7.34 14.30 5.37
N ALA A 78 6.37 13.45 5.04
CA ALA A 78 4.97 13.66 5.38
C ALA A 78 4.31 12.38 5.90
N ILE A 79 3.36 12.58 6.81
CA ILE A 79 2.40 11.54 7.18
C ILE A 79 1.01 11.91 6.67
N VAL A 80 0.18 10.90 6.38
CA VAL A 80 -1.22 11.11 6.00
C VAL A 80 -2.11 10.90 7.21
N ASN A 81 -3.01 11.84 7.43
CA ASN A 81 -4.06 11.76 8.44
C ASN A 81 -5.37 11.31 7.80
N ALA A 82 -5.96 10.25 8.33
CA ALA A 82 -7.34 9.85 8.01
C ALA A 82 -8.30 10.72 8.83
N ALA A 83 -8.57 11.90 8.30
CA ALA A 83 -9.37 12.95 8.94
C ALA A 83 -10.87 12.76 8.69
N ASN A 84 -11.69 13.51 9.42
CA ASN A 84 -13.09 13.75 9.07
C ASN A 84 -13.25 15.04 8.26
N THR A 85 -14.44 15.29 7.74
CA THR A 85 -14.73 16.44 6.87
C THR A 85 -14.50 17.80 7.53
N SER A 86 -14.53 17.89 8.87
CA SER A 86 -14.25 19.15 9.57
C SER A 86 -12.76 19.49 9.65
N LEU A 87 -11.87 18.50 9.58
CA LEU A 87 -10.43 18.60 9.86
C LEU A 87 -10.08 19.04 11.29
N LEU A 88 -11.03 19.03 12.21
CA LEU A 88 -10.85 19.58 13.57
C LEU A 88 -10.48 18.52 14.62
N GLY A 89 -9.98 17.38 14.17
CA GLY A 89 -9.66 16.25 15.02
C GLY A 89 -10.86 15.34 15.26
N GLY A 90 -10.59 14.20 15.83
CA GLY A 90 -11.59 13.16 16.11
C GLY A 90 -11.00 12.03 16.94
N GLY A 91 -11.50 10.82 16.73
CA GLY A 91 -10.98 9.59 17.34
C GLY A 91 -9.90 8.91 16.49
N GLY A 92 -9.39 7.78 16.99
CA GLY A 92 -8.42 6.96 16.28
C GLY A 92 -7.14 7.68 15.91
N VAL A 93 -6.65 7.45 14.69
CA VAL A 93 -5.41 8.05 14.18
C VAL A 93 -5.48 9.57 14.09
N ASP A 94 -6.64 10.14 13.72
CA ASP A 94 -6.85 11.59 13.66
C ASP A 94 -6.62 12.25 15.02
N GLY A 95 -7.22 11.69 16.07
CA GLY A 95 -7.01 12.17 17.44
C GLY A 95 -5.56 12.00 17.93
N ALA A 96 -4.90 10.92 17.57
CA ALA A 96 -3.49 10.69 17.93
C ALA A 96 -2.57 11.73 17.26
N ILE A 97 -2.76 11.99 15.97
CA ILE A 97 -2.00 12.99 15.21
C ILE A 97 -2.22 14.40 15.79
N HIS A 98 -3.47 14.79 16.05
CA HIS A 98 -3.77 16.10 16.64
C HIS A 98 -3.14 16.29 18.03
N ARG A 99 -3.16 15.27 18.88
CA ARG A 99 -2.51 15.31 20.20
C ARG A 99 -0.99 15.44 20.08
N ALA A 100 -0.38 14.64 19.21
CA ALA A 100 1.08 14.62 19.03
C ALA A 100 1.60 15.92 18.38
N ALA A 101 0.92 16.42 17.36
CA ALA A 101 1.27 17.68 16.68
C ALA A 101 1.08 18.92 17.55
N GLY A 102 0.10 18.88 18.47
CA GLY A 102 -0.21 19.98 19.37
C GLY A 102 -1.22 20.99 18.81
N ARG A 103 -1.53 22.00 19.63
CA ARG A 103 -2.63 22.97 19.40
C ARG A 103 -2.51 23.74 18.08
N GLN A 104 -1.30 24.01 17.63
CA GLN A 104 -1.06 24.78 16.40
C GLN A 104 -1.63 24.10 15.16
N LEU A 105 -1.61 22.75 15.12
CA LEU A 105 -2.25 22.00 14.04
C LEU A 105 -3.74 22.32 13.94
N LEU A 106 -4.45 22.31 15.06
CA LEU A 106 -5.88 22.61 15.08
C LEU A 106 -6.18 24.04 14.60
N GLU A 107 -5.33 25.00 14.95
CA GLU A 107 -5.45 26.39 14.52
C GLU A 107 -5.26 26.52 12.99
N GLU A 108 -4.31 25.79 12.40
CA GLU A 108 -4.12 25.75 10.96
C GLU A 108 -5.31 25.05 10.26
N CYS A 109 -5.74 23.91 10.76
CA CYS A 109 -6.87 23.15 10.20
C CYS A 109 -8.17 23.98 10.14
N ARG A 110 -8.44 24.82 11.16
CA ARG A 110 -9.59 25.73 11.14
C ARG A 110 -9.61 26.66 9.93
N ARG A 111 -8.45 27.14 9.48
CA ARG A 111 -8.32 28.02 8.31
C ARG A 111 -8.59 27.32 6.99
N LEU A 112 -8.50 25.99 6.97
CA LEU A 112 -8.74 25.18 5.78
C LEU A 112 -10.24 25.03 5.45
N ASN A 113 -11.14 25.35 6.40
CA ASN A 113 -12.59 25.27 6.24
C ASN A 113 -13.09 23.89 5.81
N GLY A 114 -12.56 22.84 6.42
CA GLY A 114 -12.94 21.47 6.12
C GLY A 114 -12.32 20.90 4.84
N CYS A 115 -12.72 19.67 4.51
CA CYS A 115 -12.26 18.92 3.35
C CYS A 115 -13.35 17.93 2.95
N LYS A 116 -13.61 17.77 1.66
CA LYS A 116 -14.63 16.83 1.18
C LYS A 116 -14.07 15.40 1.17
N THR A 117 -14.97 14.42 1.26
CA THR A 117 -14.61 13.01 1.11
C THR A 117 -13.92 12.77 -0.23
N GLY A 118 -12.80 12.05 -0.20
CA GLY A 118 -11.94 11.80 -1.36
C GLY A 118 -10.90 12.88 -1.62
N GLU A 119 -11.05 14.07 -1.07
CA GLU A 119 -10.08 15.17 -1.20
C GLU A 119 -8.99 15.09 -0.13
N ALA A 120 -7.94 15.91 -0.31
CA ALA A 120 -6.84 16.04 0.64
C ALA A 120 -6.39 17.50 0.78
N LYS A 121 -5.83 17.86 1.94
CA LYS A 121 -5.26 19.18 2.23
C LYS A 121 -3.98 19.04 3.05
N LEU A 122 -3.05 19.98 2.88
CA LEU A 122 -1.73 19.98 3.52
C LEU A 122 -1.69 20.96 4.69
N THR A 123 -0.98 20.56 5.75
CA THR A 123 -0.57 21.44 6.86
C THR A 123 0.87 21.16 7.26
N GLY A 124 1.45 22.02 8.10
CA GLY A 124 2.66 21.73 8.83
C GLY A 124 2.46 20.62 9.86
N ALA A 125 3.54 19.94 10.24
CA ALA A 125 3.50 18.84 11.21
C ALA A 125 3.76 19.28 12.66
N TYR A 126 4.24 20.50 12.87
CA TYR A 126 4.49 21.12 14.17
C TYR A 126 5.42 20.29 15.07
N LYS A 127 4.88 19.61 16.10
CA LYS A 127 5.67 18.82 17.06
C LYS A 127 5.95 17.39 16.60
N LEU A 128 5.39 16.96 15.48
CA LEU A 128 5.68 15.65 14.92
C LEU A 128 7.10 15.59 14.32
N PRO A 129 7.72 14.43 14.22
CA PRO A 129 9.08 14.28 13.69
C PRO A 129 9.19 14.47 12.17
N CYS A 130 8.09 14.45 11.42
CA CYS A 130 8.01 14.75 10.00
C CYS A 130 7.80 16.26 9.74
N LYS A 131 7.81 16.68 8.46
CA LYS A 131 7.65 18.11 8.10
C LYS A 131 6.20 18.51 7.86
N TYR A 132 5.39 17.58 7.32
CA TYR A 132 4.05 17.87 6.82
C TYR A 132 3.04 16.81 7.25
N ILE A 133 1.77 17.22 7.31
CA ILE A 133 0.63 16.32 7.41
C ILE A 133 -0.27 16.55 6.20
N ILE A 134 -0.60 15.48 5.50
CA ILE A 134 -1.61 15.48 4.44
C ILE A 134 -2.90 14.91 5.03
N HIS A 135 -3.89 15.75 5.21
CA HIS A 135 -5.20 15.36 5.73
C HIS A 135 -6.08 14.92 4.58
N THR A 136 -6.53 13.68 4.58
CA THR A 136 -7.49 13.16 3.60
C THR A 136 -8.72 12.60 4.30
N VAL A 137 -9.88 12.75 3.68
CA VAL A 137 -11.15 12.32 4.25
C VAL A 137 -11.64 11.08 3.53
N GLY A 138 -11.47 9.94 4.17
CA GLY A 138 -11.95 8.67 3.63
C GLY A 138 -13.49 8.54 3.71
N PRO A 139 -14.09 7.68 2.87
CA PRO A 139 -15.52 7.41 2.90
C PRO A 139 -15.91 6.55 4.11
N ILE A 140 -17.15 6.75 4.61
CA ILE A 140 -17.82 5.82 5.51
C ILE A 140 -18.36 4.68 4.63
N TRP A 141 -18.21 3.44 5.08
CA TRP A 141 -18.71 2.29 4.34
C TRP A 141 -20.22 2.11 4.54
N HIS A 142 -20.96 2.10 3.44
CA HIS A 142 -22.41 1.88 3.39
C HIS A 142 -22.79 0.68 2.50
N GLY A 143 -21.85 -0.24 2.26
CA GLY A 143 -22.11 -1.44 1.47
C GLY A 143 -21.56 -1.41 0.03
N GLY A 144 -20.84 -0.35 -0.36
CA GLY A 144 -20.17 -0.25 -1.66
C GLY A 144 -21.03 0.34 -2.79
N ASN A 145 -22.17 0.96 -2.46
CA ASN A 145 -23.13 1.49 -3.45
C ASN A 145 -23.12 3.02 -3.57
N GLN A 146 -22.16 3.69 -2.90
CA GLN A 146 -22.05 5.16 -2.84
C GLN A 146 -20.67 5.66 -3.29
N ASP A 147 -20.11 5.03 -4.31
CA ASP A 147 -18.77 5.33 -4.84
C ASP A 147 -17.63 5.21 -3.81
N GLU A 148 -17.84 4.48 -2.69
CA GLU A 148 -16.87 4.42 -1.59
C GLU A 148 -15.51 3.89 -2.05
N GLU A 149 -15.48 2.91 -2.94
CA GLU A 149 -14.22 2.36 -3.47
C GLU A 149 -13.44 3.41 -4.28
N LYS A 150 -14.18 4.18 -5.11
CA LYS A 150 -13.59 5.29 -5.88
C LYS A 150 -13.09 6.40 -4.96
N LEU A 151 -13.91 6.81 -3.98
CA LEU A 151 -13.55 7.85 -3.01
C LEU A 151 -12.32 7.46 -2.17
N LEU A 152 -12.21 6.19 -1.79
CA LEU A 152 -11.02 5.70 -1.10
C LEU A 152 -9.77 5.75 -1.99
N ALA A 153 -9.87 5.34 -3.25
CA ALA A 153 -8.78 5.47 -4.22
C ALA A 153 -8.38 6.94 -4.44
N ASP A 154 -9.36 7.85 -4.48
CA ASP A 154 -9.12 9.29 -4.60
C ASP A 154 -8.33 9.85 -3.42
N CYS A 155 -8.55 9.35 -2.18
CA CYS A 155 -7.77 9.73 -1.01
C CYS A 155 -6.27 9.48 -1.22
N TYR A 156 -5.90 8.31 -1.72
CA TYR A 156 -4.49 7.97 -1.99
C TYR A 156 -3.93 8.82 -3.12
N ARG A 157 -4.64 8.93 -4.25
CA ARG A 157 -4.18 9.72 -5.41
C ARG A 157 -4.00 11.19 -5.07
N ASN A 158 -4.99 11.81 -4.41
CA ASN A 158 -4.94 13.23 -4.07
C ASN A 158 -3.87 13.53 -3.02
N SER A 159 -3.65 12.62 -2.06
CA SER A 159 -2.56 12.75 -1.09
C SER A 159 -1.19 12.70 -1.76
N LEU A 160 -0.97 11.76 -2.67
CA LEU A 160 0.28 11.66 -3.41
C LEU A 160 0.47 12.81 -4.41
N GLN A 161 -0.61 13.31 -5.01
CA GLN A 161 -0.55 14.47 -5.89
C GLN A 161 -0.08 15.71 -5.13
N ILE A 162 -0.63 15.96 -3.93
CA ILE A 162 -0.15 17.03 -3.05
C ILE A 162 1.33 16.84 -2.71
N ALA A 163 1.76 15.63 -2.39
CA ALA A 163 3.16 15.34 -2.10
C ALA A 163 4.05 15.73 -3.29
N VAL A 164 3.72 15.29 -4.49
CA VAL A 164 4.48 15.62 -5.70
C VAL A 164 4.49 17.12 -5.98
N ASP A 165 3.35 17.80 -5.86
CA ASP A 165 3.23 19.24 -6.10
C ASP A 165 4.05 20.08 -5.11
N GLN A 166 4.28 19.56 -3.90
CA GLN A 166 5.09 20.18 -2.85
C GLN A 166 6.56 19.70 -2.84
N GLY A 167 6.96 18.84 -3.76
CA GLY A 167 8.30 18.25 -3.81
C GLY A 167 8.60 17.27 -2.68
N ILE A 168 7.57 16.73 -2.02
CA ILE A 168 7.67 15.71 -0.97
C ILE A 168 7.90 14.35 -1.66
N ARG A 169 8.93 13.63 -1.26
CA ARG A 169 9.34 12.38 -1.89
C ARG A 169 9.09 11.14 -1.03
N SER A 170 8.76 11.32 0.25
CA SER A 170 8.50 10.22 1.18
C SER A 170 7.24 10.46 2.02
N VAL A 171 6.31 9.49 2.00
CA VAL A 171 4.99 9.61 2.63
C VAL A 171 4.64 8.34 3.39
N ALA A 172 4.09 8.48 4.61
CA ALA A 172 3.52 7.38 5.37
C ALA A 172 1.99 7.48 5.43
N PHE A 173 1.31 6.37 5.13
CA PHE A 173 -0.14 6.23 5.15
C PHE A 173 -0.61 5.37 6.33
N PRO A 174 -1.75 5.70 6.96
CA PRO A 174 -2.49 4.75 7.78
C PRO A 174 -3.38 3.88 6.89
N SER A 175 -4.09 2.91 7.47
CA SER A 175 -5.20 2.23 6.79
C SER A 175 -6.44 3.14 6.81
N ILE A 176 -6.69 3.83 5.70
CA ILE A 176 -7.78 4.82 5.59
C ILE A 176 -9.14 4.13 5.64
N SER A 177 -10.09 4.69 6.38
CA SER A 177 -11.50 4.25 6.53
C SER A 177 -11.73 2.90 7.21
N THR A 178 -10.72 2.15 7.60
CA THR A 178 -10.87 0.78 8.13
C THR A 178 -11.17 0.71 9.63
N GLY A 179 -11.13 1.83 10.33
CA GLY A 179 -11.50 1.95 11.74
C GLY A 179 -12.99 2.26 11.91
N VAL A 180 -13.31 3.42 12.46
CA VAL A 180 -14.69 3.88 12.76
C VAL A 180 -15.59 3.93 11.51
N TYR A 181 -15.01 4.12 10.32
CA TYR A 181 -15.74 4.16 9.06
C TYR A 181 -16.06 2.77 8.47
N SER A 182 -15.59 1.70 9.12
CA SER A 182 -15.96 0.30 8.87
C SER A 182 -15.78 -0.19 7.43
N PHE A 183 -14.90 0.42 6.66
CA PHE A 183 -14.56 -0.08 5.33
C PHE A 183 -13.89 -1.46 5.46
N PRO A 184 -14.31 -2.50 4.71
CA PRO A 184 -13.70 -3.82 4.79
C PRO A 184 -12.21 -3.77 4.53
N LYS A 185 -11.40 -4.32 5.45
CA LYS A 185 -9.93 -4.20 5.42
C LYS A 185 -9.31 -4.78 4.16
N ASP A 186 -9.79 -5.92 3.70
CA ASP A 186 -9.33 -6.61 2.49
C ASP A 186 -9.55 -5.77 1.23
N LYS A 187 -10.75 -5.19 1.09
CA LYS A 187 -11.06 -4.27 0.00
C LYS A 187 -10.23 -2.98 0.09
N ALA A 188 -10.12 -2.40 1.29
CA ALA A 188 -9.36 -1.18 1.50
C ALA A 188 -7.88 -1.36 1.14
N ALA A 189 -7.26 -2.45 1.55
CA ALA A 189 -5.88 -2.76 1.22
C ALA A 189 -5.66 -2.93 -0.29
N ALA A 190 -6.55 -3.68 -0.97
CA ALA A 190 -6.46 -3.87 -2.41
C ALA A 190 -6.61 -2.55 -3.19
N ILE A 191 -7.53 -1.67 -2.76
CA ILE A 191 -7.74 -0.35 -3.36
C ILE A 191 -6.52 0.55 -3.12
N ALA A 192 -6.01 0.60 -1.89
CA ALA A 192 -4.85 1.39 -1.51
C ALA A 192 -3.63 1.06 -2.38
N LEU A 193 -3.29 -0.23 -2.45
CA LEU A 193 -2.14 -0.69 -3.22
C LEU A 193 -2.29 -0.46 -4.72
N ARG A 194 -3.48 -0.70 -5.26
CA ARG A 194 -3.77 -0.43 -6.67
C ARG A 194 -3.66 1.05 -7.00
N ALA A 195 -4.26 1.93 -6.19
CA ALA A 195 -4.24 3.38 -6.41
C ALA A 195 -2.80 3.93 -6.34
N VAL A 196 -2.02 3.50 -5.35
CA VAL A 196 -0.62 3.90 -5.19
C VAL A 196 0.23 3.38 -6.34
N ASN A 197 0.07 2.13 -6.74
CA ASN A 197 0.81 1.56 -7.85
C ASN A 197 0.53 2.30 -9.18
N GLN A 198 -0.74 2.57 -9.48
CA GLN A 198 -1.13 3.33 -10.67
C GLN A 198 -0.54 4.76 -10.63
N PHE A 199 -0.50 5.37 -9.44
CA PHE A 199 0.09 6.71 -9.28
C PHE A 199 1.60 6.70 -9.55
N ILE A 200 2.33 5.72 -9.01
CA ILE A 200 3.78 5.57 -9.24
C ILE A 200 4.07 5.36 -10.74
N GLU A 201 3.31 4.49 -11.40
CA GLU A 201 3.45 4.22 -12.83
C GLU A 201 3.21 5.47 -13.70
N ALA A 202 2.26 6.32 -13.30
CA ALA A 202 1.97 7.58 -13.97
C ALA A 202 2.97 8.71 -13.65
N ASN A 203 3.72 8.59 -12.55
CA ASN A 203 4.64 9.61 -12.04
C ASN A 203 6.03 9.02 -11.71
N PRO A 204 6.75 8.46 -12.69
CA PRO A 204 8.03 7.78 -12.46
C PRO A 204 9.05 8.71 -11.83
N GLY A 205 9.79 8.22 -10.82
CA GLY A 205 10.86 8.94 -10.14
C GLY A 205 10.40 10.13 -9.26
N LYS A 206 9.10 10.30 -9.03
CA LYS A 206 8.57 11.39 -8.19
C LYS A 206 8.56 11.06 -6.70
N MET A 207 8.48 9.78 -6.35
CA MET A 207 8.44 9.29 -4.97
C MET A 207 9.62 8.36 -4.72
N ASP A 208 10.28 8.50 -3.57
CA ASP A 208 11.35 7.60 -3.13
C ASP A 208 10.80 6.50 -2.21
N LEU A 209 9.92 6.87 -1.28
CA LEU A 209 9.35 5.96 -0.28
C LEU A 209 7.86 6.21 -0.08
N ILE A 210 7.06 5.17 -0.20
CA ILE A 210 5.67 5.15 0.26
C ILE A 210 5.54 4.04 1.29
N LYS A 211 5.11 4.42 2.49
CA LYS A 211 5.08 3.52 3.65
C LYS A 211 3.66 3.41 4.21
N TRP A 212 3.20 2.19 4.51
CA TRP A 212 2.03 1.98 5.35
C TRP A 212 2.45 1.72 6.78
N VAL A 213 1.91 2.50 7.70
CA VAL A 213 2.09 2.31 9.15
C VAL A 213 0.76 1.85 9.72
N LEU A 214 0.70 0.57 10.04
CA LEU A 214 -0.53 -0.14 10.39
C LEU A 214 -0.54 -0.40 11.89
N PHE A 215 -1.69 -0.19 12.52
CA PHE A 215 -1.78 -0.19 13.98
C PHE A 215 -1.73 -1.60 14.58
N ASP A 216 -2.25 -2.61 13.89
CA ASP A 216 -2.36 -3.98 14.39
C ASP A 216 -1.86 -5.03 13.39
N ASP A 217 -1.58 -6.24 13.89
CA ASP A 217 -1.05 -7.36 13.10
C ASP A 217 -2.06 -7.87 12.07
N ASP A 218 -3.36 -7.84 12.39
CA ASP A 218 -4.42 -8.25 11.48
C ASP A 218 -4.43 -7.36 10.22
N THR A 219 -4.42 -6.05 10.40
CA THR A 219 -4.36 -5.11 9.28
C THR A 219 -3.06 -5.25 8.49
N LEU A 220 -1.90 -5.46 9.17
CA LEU A 220 -0.63 -5.70 8.50
C LEU A 220 -0.67 -6.97 7.64
N SER A 221 -1.24 -8.06 8.15
CA SER A 221 -1.40 -9.31 7.41
C SER A 221 -2.25 -9.11 6.16
N VAL A 222 -3.38 -8.42 6.28
CA VAL A 222 -4.29 -8.12 5.15
C VAL A 222 -3.58 -7.32 4.05
N TYR A 223 -2.77 -6.32 4.42
CA TYR A 223 -2.01 -5.53 3.44
C TYR A 223 -0.91 -6.36 2.76
N LYS A 224 -0.21 -7.23 3.49
CA LYS A 224 0.78 -8.15 2.92
C LYS A 224 0.14 -9.12 1.92
N ASP A 225 -1.01 -9.69 2.25
CA ASP A 225 -1.76 -10.58 1.35
C ASP A 225 -2.21 -9.84 0.08
N ALA A 226 -2.70 -8.62 0.22
CA ALA A 226 -3.12 -7.80 -0.93
C ALA A 226 -1.93 -7.45 -1.84
N LEU A 227 -0.74 -7.17 -1.26
CA LEU A 227 0.48 -6.92 -2.02
C LEU A 227 0.92 -8.15 -2.81
N SER A 228 0.93 -9.33 -2.18
CA SER A 228 1.27 -10.60 -2.84
C SER A 228 0.36 -10.87 -4.04
N LYS A 229 -0.96 -10.67 -3.88
CA LYS A 229 -1.93 -10.83 -4.97
C LYS A 229 -1.69 -9.85 -6.13
N LEU A 230 -1.33 -8.61 -5.82
CA LEU A 230 -1.03 -7.59 -6.83
C LEU A 230 0.24 -7.96 -7.63
N GLN A 231 1.28 -8.47 -6.96
CA GLN A 231 2.51 -8.92 -7.60
C GLN A 231 2.29 -10.12 -8.51
N ILE A 232 1.56 -11.14 -8.05
CA ILE A 232 1.21 -12.32 -8.85
C ILE A 232 0.44 -11.90 -10.09
N SER A 233 -0.53 -11.00 -9.97
CA SER A 233 -1.31 -10.48 -11.09
C SER A 233 -0.44 -9.81 -12.17
N LYS A 234 0.62 -9.11 -11.78
CA LYS A 234 1.57 -8.49 -12.73
C LYS A 234 2.46 -9.51 -13.44
N ILE A 235 2.87 -10.57 -12.75
CA ILE A 235 3.75 -11.60 -13.30
C ILE A 235 3.01 -12.52 -14.28
N VAL A 236 1.80 -12.98 -13.92
CA VAL A 236 1.07 -14.00 -14.67
C VAL A 236 0.00 -13.46 -15.61
N GLY A 237 -0.33 -12.17 -15.52
CA GLY A 237 -1.44 -11.56 -16.25
C GLY A 237 -2.82 -11.98 -15.75
N THR A 238 -3.82 -11.14 -16.01
CA THR A 238 -5.20 -11.33 -15.50
C THR A 238 -5.84 -12.65 -15.93
N PRO A 239 -5.73 -13.11 -17.22
CA PRO A 239 -6.35 -14.36 -17.65
C PRO A 239 -5.83 -15.60 -16.93
N MET A 240 -4.55 -15.63 -16.59
CA MET A 240 -3.95 -16.76 -15.88
C MET A 240 -4.31 -16.75 -14.39
N LEU A 241 -4.43 -15.57 -13.79
CA LEU A 241 -4.89 -15.43 -12.41
C LEU A 241 -6.33 -15.91 -12.23
N ASP A 242 -7.21 -15.59 -13.18
CA ASP A 242 -8.60 -16.07 -13.20
C ASP A 242 -8.67 -17.59 -13.31
N SER A 243 -7.81 -18.20 -14.12
CA SER A 243 -7.69 -19.66 -14.22
C SER A 243 -7.20 -20.30 -12.93
N ILE A 244 -6.20 -19.73 -12.27
CA ILE A 244 -5.68 -20.18 -10.97
C ILE A 244 -6.77 -20.05 -9.89
N ASN A 245 -7.48 -18.93 -9.82
CA ASN A 245 -8.57 -18.70 -8.87
C ASN A 245 -9.75 -19.66 -9.11
N MET A 246 -10.03 -20.01 -10.35
CA MET A 246 -11.05 -21.01 -10.70
C MET A 246 -10.63 -22.41 -10.23
N MET A 247 -9.38 -22.81 -10.43
CA MET A 247 -8.85 -24.10 -9.98
C MET A 247 -8.85 -24.21 -8.44
N LEU A 248 -8.51 -23.13 -7.71
CA LEU A 248 -8.56 -23.08 -6.25
C LEU A 248 -9.99 -23.18 -5.72
N ARG A 249 -10.97 -22.55 -6.41
CA ARG A 249 -12.38 -22.61 -6.04
C ARG A 249 -12.99 -23.97 -6.24
N ASP A 250 -12.56 -24.67 -7.29
CA ASP A 250 -13.07 -25.98 -7.67
C ASP A 250 -12.34 -27.13 -6.96
N GLY A 251 -11.40 -26.83 -6.05
CA GLY A 251 -10.66 -27.81 -5.26
C GLY A 251 -9.75 -28.73 -6.12
N LEU A 252 -9.32 -28.23 -7.28
CA LEU A 252 -8.46 -28.98 -8.22
C LEU A 252 -6.96 -28.80 -7.94
N VAL A 253 -6.61 -28.02 -6.87
CA VAL A 253 -5.24 -27.83 -6.39
C VAL A 253 -5.22 -27.89 -4.86
#